data_4ba6b8fda10e628acfb2b1c98b929bcc
#
_entry.id   4ba6b8fda10e628acfb2b1c98b929bcc
#
_cell.length_a   1.000
_cell.length_b   1.000
_cell.length_c   1.000
_cell.angle_alpha   90.00
_cell.angle_beta   90.00
_cell.angle_gamma   90.00
#
_symmetry.space_group_name_H-M   'P 1'
#
loop_
_entity.id
_entity.type
_entity.pdbx_description
1 polymer ?
#
loop_
_entity_poly.entity_id
_entity_poly.type
_entity_poly.pdbx_seq_one_letter_code
_entity_poly.pdbx_strand_id
1 'polypeptide(L)'
;MVAVAILAAGRGTRMKSDLPKVLHTLAGRSLVERVLDSCSLLDLERQIVIIGYQGEQIKTALSHRQEVEFVEQTQQLGTGHAVQQLLPSLAGYQGDLLVLNGDAPLLRPETLQKLVAAHQDKQNAATLLTANLPNPQGYGRVFCNGDNLVSHIIEDRDCNVAQKQNRRVNAGIYCFNWQKLATVLPKLSTNNDQQEYYLTEVVDYLNPVMAFDAADYRETNGINDRQQLSAAYDILQERIKSDWMKAGVTMIDPSSITIDEQVELEPDVILEPQTHLRGKTTIATGSRIGPGSMIDNSQIGANVTVLYSVVTDAEVAAQTRIGPYAHLRGGVKLGESCRVGNFVEIKKASIGANTNMAHLSYLGDATLGDRVNIGAGTITANYDGKQKHQTVIKQGTKTGSNSVLVAPVTLGENVTVAAGSVVTQDVSDNALVVARSRQKEIPDWHQG
;
A
#
# COMPACT_ATOMS: atom_id res chain seq x y z
N MET A 1 -19.57 -19.65 -15.09
CA MET A 1 -19.91 -18.22 -14.86
C MET A 1 -19.95 -17.98 -13.34
N VAL A 2 -19.19 -17.02 -12.86
CA VAL A 2 -19.14 -16.67 -11.42
C VAL A 2 -19.32 -15.18 -11.27
N ALA A 3 -20.24 -14.76 -10.38
CA ALA A 3 -20.32 -13.38 -9.89
C ALA A 3 -19.76 -13.32 -8.48
N VAL A 4 -19.13 -12.21 -8.11
CA VAL A 4 -18.70 -11.96 -6.73
C VAL A 4 -19.51 -10.82 -6.11
N ALA A 5 -19.89 -10.98 -4.84
CA ALA A 5 -20.49 -9.94 -4.02
C ALA A 5 -19.66 -9.71 -2.75
N ILE A 6 -19.18 -8.49 -2.55
CA ILE A 6 -18.39 -8.10 -1.39
C ILE A 6 -19.25 -7.32 -0.43
N LEU A 7 -19.37 -7.80 0.81
CA LEU A 7 -20.15 -7.16 1.87
C LEU A 7 -19.36 -6.00 2.48
N ALA A 8 -19.72 -4.77 2.15
CA ALA A 8 -19.04 -3.54 2.60
C ALA A 8 -19.98 -2.49 3.22
N ALA A 9 -21.21 -2.88 3.61
CA ALA A 9 -22.26 -1.96 4.07
C ALA A 9 -22.18 -1.60 5.57
N GLY A 10 -21.36 -2.31 6.36
CA GLY A 10 -21.33 -2.20 7.82
C GLY A 10 -20.68 -0.92 8.34
N ARG A 11 -21.16 -0.41 9.49
CA ARG A 11 -20.64 0.81 10.15
C ARG A 11 -19.23 0.69 10.71
N GLY A 12 -18.81 -0.49 11.15
CA GLY A 12 -17.48 -0.72 11.72
C GLY A 12 -17.18 0.10 12.99
N THR A 13 -18.13 0.25 13.89
CA THR A 13 -18.06 1.14 15.07
C THR A 13 -16.86 0.85 15.99
N ARG A 14 -16.39 -0.40 16.04
CA ARG A 14 -15.21 -0.82 16.81
C ARG A 14 -13.89 -0.21 16.31
N MET A 15 -13.84 0.25 15.05
CA MET A 15 -12.68 0.96 14.50
C MET A 15 -12.47 2.35 15.09
N LYS A 16 -13.51 2.93 15.75
CA LYS A 16 -13.51 4.28 16.32
C LYS A 16 -12.98 5.32 15.32
N SER A 17 -13.57 5.35 14.15
CA SER A 17 -13.14 6.16 13.00
C SER A 17 -14.34 6.62 12.20
N ASP A 18 -14.24 7.82 11.61
CA ASP A 18 -15.21 8.31 10.64
C ASP A 18 -14.99 7.68 9.24
N LEU A 19 -13.80 7.10 9.01
CA LEU A 19 -13.55 6.36 7.79
C LEU A 19 -14.28 5.01 7.81
N PRO A 20 -15.00 4.62 6.75
CA PRO A 20 -15.56 3.28 6.62
C PRO A 20 -14.53 2.18 6.90
N LYS A 21 -14.92 1.16 7.67
CA LYS A 21 -14.01 0.08 8.06
C LYS A 21 -13.22 -0.48 6.88
N VAL A 22 -13.88 -0.73 5.79
CA VAL A 22 -13.30 -1.36 4.59
C VAL A 22 -12.33 -0.45 3.81
N LEU A 23 -12.29 0.84 4.12
CA LEU A 23 -11.35 1.81 3.53
C LEU A 23 -10.07 2.00 4.34
N HIS A 24 -9.95 1.40 5.53
CA HIS A 24 -8.67 1.39 6.23
C HIS A 24 -7.63 0.65 5.41
N THR A 25 -6.39 1.18 5.40
CA THR A 25 -5.32 0.64 4.56
C THR A 25 -4.49 -0.41 5.28
N LEU A 26 -4.02 -1.37 4.52
CA LEU A 26 -3.12 -2.44 4.91
C LEU A 26 -2.05 -2.59 3.82
N ALA A 27 -0.79 -2.27 4.13
CA ALA A 27 0.34 -2.26 3.19
C ALA A 27 0.02 -1.54 1.85
N GLY A 28 -0.44 -0.28 1.96
CA GLY A 28 -0.68 0.60 0.82
C GLY A 28 -2.05 0.47 0.13
N ARG A 29 -2.87 -0.56 0.45
CA ARG A 29 -4.20 -0.77 -0.15
C ARG A 29 -5.30 -0.83 0.88
N SER A 30 -6.51 -0.41 0.54
CA SER A 30 -7.68 -0.54 1.40
C SER A 30 -8.10 -2.01 1.58
N LEU A 31 -8.81 -2.32 2.67
CA LEU A 31 -9.27 -3.69 2.93
C LEU A 31 -10.14 -4.21 1.79
N VAL A 32 -11.07 -3.38 1.29
CA VAL A 32 -11.98 -3.78 0.20
C VAL A 32 -11.24 -4.01 -1.12
N GLU A 33 -10.22 -3.21 -1.45
CA GLU A 33 -9.38 -3.44 -2.63
C GLU A 33 -8.65 -4.78 -2.54
N ARG A 34 -8.13 -5.13 -1.37
CA ARG A 34 -7.48 -6.41 -1.14
C ARG A 34 -8.41 -7.59 -1.34
N VAL A 35 -9.65 -7.46 -0.88
CA VAL A 35 -10.68 -8.50 -1.12
C VAL A 35 -11.02 -8.61 -2.60
N LEU A 36 -11.12 -7.49 -3.33
CA LEU A 36 -11.28 -7.50 -4.79
C LEU A 36 -10.09 -8.17 -5.49
N ASP A 37 -8.85 -7.84 -5.07
CA ASP A 37 -7.64 -8.42 -5.64
C ASP A 37 -7.50 -9.93 -5.36
N SER A 38 -8.05 -10.43 -4.24
CA SER A 38 -8.09 -11.87 -3.96
C SER A 38 -8.89 -12.67 -4.98
N CYS A 39 -9.70 -12.00 -5.80
CA CYS A 39 -10.47 -12.64 -6.88
C CYS A 39 -9.69 -12.74 -8.21
N SER A 40 -8.43 -12.31 -8.28
CA SER A 40 -7.65 -12.19 -9.52
C SER A 40 -7.45 -13.47 -10.34
N LEU A 41 -7.56 -14.65 -9.72
CA LEU A 41 -7.47 -15.95 -10.41
C LEU A 41 -8.84 -16.52 -10.85
N LEU A 42 -9.92 -15.76 -10.62
CA LEU A 42 -11.26 -16.16 -11.00
C LEU A 42 -11.69 -15.46 -12.29
N ASP A 43 -12.32 -16.22 -13.20
CA ASP A 43 -13.01 -15.67 -14.37
C ASP A 43 -14.39 -15.15 -13.93
N LEU A 44 -14.44 -13.87 -13.56
CA LEU A 44 -15.63 -13.24 -13.01
C LEU A 44 -16.44 -12.54 -14.10
N GLU A 45 -17.72 -12.86 -14.18
CA GLU A 45 -18.66 -12.15 -15.04
C GLU A 45 -19.10 -10.82 -14.44
N ARG A 46 -19.25 -10.76 -13.11
CA ARG A 46 -19.67 -9.54 -12.39
C ARG A 46 -18.93 -9.41 -11.08
N GLN A 47 -18.56 -8.16 -10.74
CA GLN A 47 -17.97 -7.79 -9.46
C GLN A 47 -18.84 -6.75 -8.77
N ILE A 48 -19.51 -7.14 -7.69
CA ILE A 48 -20.48 -6.30 -7.00
C ILE A 48 -20.00 -5.99 -5.58
N VAL A 49 -19.97 -4.71 -5.21
CA VAL A 49 -19.71 -4.28 -3.84
C VAL A 49 -21.01 -3.77 -3.24
N ILE A 50 -21.46 -4.44 -2.16
CA ILE A 50 -22.67 -4.04 -1.43
C ILE A 50 -22.26 -2.98 -0.42
N ILE A 51 -22.70 -1.76 -0.66
CA ILE A 51 -22.39 -0.57 0.14
C ILE A 51 -23.56 -0.16 1.03
N GLY A 52 -23.31 0.62 2.07
CA GLY A 52 -24.34 1.14 2.96
C GLY A 52 -23.84 2.37 3.69
N TYR A 53 -23.38 2.23 4.93
CA TYR A 53 -22.84 3.36 5.69
C TYR A 53 -21.70 4.05 4.94
N GLN A 54 -21.88 5.36 4.67
CA GLN A 54 -20.92 6.18 3.90
C GLN A 54 -20.53 5.58 2.53
N GLY A 55 -21.47 4.94 1.84
CA GLY A 55 -21.24 4.27 0.56
C GLY A 55 -20.58 5.14 -0.50
N GLU A 56 -20.84 6.46 -0.53
CA GLU A 56 -20.22 7.39 -1.48
C GLU A 56 -18.70 7.50 -1.31
N GLN A 57 -18.18 7.36 -0.10
CA GLN A 57 -16.72 7.31 0.11
C GLN A 57 -16.12 6.04 -0.50
N ILE A 58 -16.83 4.91 -0.39
CA ILE A 58 -16.41 3.64 -0.99
C ILE A 58 -16.44 3.71 -2.50
N LYS A 59 -17.50 4.26 -3.10
CA LYS A 59 -17.60 4.50 -4.55
C LYS A 59 -16.45 5.38 -5.05
N THR A 60 -16.16 6.48 -4.34
CA THR A 60 -15.06 7.38 -4.68
C THR A 60 -13.70 6.68 -4.61
N ALA A 61 -13.44 5.92 -3.55
CA ALA A 61 -12.19 5.18 -3.38
C ALA A 61 -11.97 4.13 -4.47
N LEU A 62 -13.05 3.48 -4.93
CA LEU A 62 -13.01 2.45 -5.98
C LEU A 62 -13.30 2.99 -7.40
N SER A 63 -13.37 4.31 -7.60
CA SER A 63 -13.72 4.91 -8.90
C SER A 63 -12.79 4.56 -10.06
N HIS A 64 -11.56 4.15 -9.74
CA HIS A 64 -10.57 3.66 -10.72
C HIS A 64 -10.84 2.22 -11.19
N ARG A 65 -11.75 1.49 -10.54
CA ARG A 65 -12.16 0.12 -10.86
C ARG A 65 -13.48 0.13 -11.63
N GLN A 66 -13.40 0.25 -12.94
CA GLN A 66 -14.58 0.36 -13.80
C GLN A 66 -15.40 -0.92 -13.88
N GLU A 67 -14.82 -2.07 -13.57
CA GLU A 67 -15.47 -3.37 -13.53
C GLU A 67 -16.38 -3.58 -12.31
N VAL A 68 -16.28 -2.70 -11.30
CA VAL A 68 -17.02 -2.84 -10.04
C VAL A 68 -18.39 -2.18 -10.12
N GLU A 69 -19.41 -2.96 -9.84
CA GLU A 69 -20.79 -2.52 -9.68
C GLU A 69 -21.12 -2.28 -8.21
N PHE A 70 -22.02 -1.32 -7.92
CA PHE A 70 -22.44 -1.03 -6.55
C PHE A 70 -23.91 -1.34 -6.36
N VAL A 71 -24.22 -2.06 -5.27
CA VAL A 71 -25.58 -2.30 -4.81
C VAL A 71 -25.73 -1.72 -3.40
N GLU A 72 -26.79 -0.99 -3.15
CA GLU A 72 -26.97 -0.27 -1.90
C GLU A 72 -27.84 -1.06 -0.91
N GLN A 73 -27.33 -1.25 0.30
CA GLN A 73 -28.07 -1.72 1.45
C GLN A 73 -28.45 -0.49 2.30
N THR A 74 -29.65 0.05 2.10
CA THR A 74 -30.10 1.27 2.78
C THR A 74 -30.30 1.10 4.29
N GLN A 75 -30.70 -0.10 4.71
CA GLN A 75 -30.87 -0.48 6.13
C GLN A 75 -29.94 -1.64 6.44
N GLN A 76 -29.09 -1.52 7.45
CA GLN A 76 -28.13 -2.56 7.84
C GLN A 76 -28.81 -3.58 8.77
N LEU A 77 -29.62 -4.46 8.19
CA LEU A 77 -30.39 -5.48 8.90
C LEU A 77 -29.74 -6.87 8.87
N GLY A 78 -28.43 -6.95 8.72
CA GLY A 78 -27.65 -8.17 8.72
C GLY A 78 -27.11 -8.59 7.35
N THR A 79 -26.30 -9.67 7.34
CA THR A 79 -25.59 -10.17 6.15
C THR A 79 -26.54 -10.80 5.13
N GLY A 80 -27.57 -11.51 5.57
CA GLY A 80 -28.62 -12.04 4.71
C GLY A 80 -29.38 -10.92 4.00
N HIS A 81 -29.74 -9.84 4.71
CA HIS A 81 -30.38 -8.66 4.11
C HIS A 81 -29.49 -8.01 3.06
N ALA A 82 -28.16 -7.94 3.29
CA ALA A 82 -27.23 -7.42 2.29
C ALA A 82 -27.28 -8.23 0.98
N VAL A 83 -27.27 -9.55 1.08
CA VAL A 83 -27.34 -10.44 -0.10
C VAL A 83 -28.73 -10.39 -0.76
N GLN A 84 -29.81 -10.17 -0.02
CA GLN A 84 -31.16 -9.96 -0.57
C GLN A 84 -31.21 -8.75 -1.53
N GLN A 85 -30.37 -7.71 -1.33
CA GLN A 85 -30.32 -6.57 -2.24
C GLN A 85 -29.85 -6.93 -3.64
N LEU A 86 -29.25 -8.09 -3.83
CA LEU A 86 -28.81 -8.59 -5.13
C LEU A 86 -29.97 -9.19 -5.97
N LEU A 87 -31.11 -9.49 -5.38
CA LEU A 87 -32.24 -10.13 -6.10
C LEU A 87 -32.65 -9.39 -7.38
N PRO A 88 -32.77 -8.04 -7.39
CA PRO A 88 -33.09 -7.31 -8.62
C PRO A 88 -31.93 -7.28 -9.60
N SER A 89 -30.70 -7.08 -9.14
CA SER A 89 -29.53 -6.92 -10.00
C SER A 89 -29.07 -8.22 -10.62
N LEU A 90 -29.31 -9.36 -9.98
CA LEU A 90 -29.01 -10.71 -10.48
C LEU A 90 -30.24 -11.45 -11.00
N ALA A 91 -31.33 -10.75 -11.31
CA ALA A 91 -32.51 -11.36 -11.91
C ALA A 91 -32.17 -12.05 -13.23
N GLY A 92 -32.46 -13.36 -13.33
CA GLY A 92 -32.15 -14.19 -14.51
C GLY A 92 -30.70 -14.69 -14.59
N TYR A 93 -29.84 -14.35 -13.65
CA TYR A 93 -28.47 -14.88 -13.61
C TYR A 93 -28.46 -16.39 -13.33
N GLN A 94 -27.64 -17.14 -14.07
CA GLN A 94 -27.63 -18.61 -14.06
C GLN A 94 -26.34 -19.21 -13.46
N GLY A 95 -25.40 -18.37 -13.02
CA GLY A 95 -24.10 -18.80 -12.51
C GLY A 95 -24.06 -18.98 -10.99
N ASP A 96 -22.84 -19.09 -10.47
CA ASP A 96 -22.56 -19.15 -9.05
C ASP A 96 -22.30 -17.75 -8.49
N LEU A 97 -22.65 -17.53 -7.23
CA LEU A 97 -22.38 -16.30 -6.49
C LEU A 97 -21.35 -16.58 -5.39
N LEU A 98 -20.18 -15.97 -5.50
CA LEU A 98 -19.18 -15.92 -4.44
C LEU A 98 -19.48 -14.72 -3.53
N VAL A 99 -19.73 -14.95 -2.25
CA VAL A 99 -19.98 -13.91 -1.24
C VAL A 99 -18.75 -13.79 -0.34
N LEU A 100 -18.17 -12.60 -0.28
CA LEU A 100 -16.98 -12.28 0.50
C LEU A 100 -17.25 -11.15 1.50
N ASN A 101 -16.59 -11.21 2.65
CA ASN A 101 -16.58 -10.11 3.60
C ASN A 101 -15.53 -9.07 3.19
N GLY A 102 -15.90 -7.81 3.06
CA GLY A 102 -15.01 -6.71 2.67
C GLY A 102 -13.93 -6.37 3.71
N ASP A 103 -13.96 -7.03 4.86
CA ASP A 103 -13.01 -6.89 5.96
C ASP A 103 -12.08 -8.10 6.15
N ALA A 104 -12.03 -9.04 5.19
CA ALA A 104 -11.16 -10.20 5.18
C ALA A 104 -9.98 -10.05 4.18
N PRO A 105 -9.04 -9.13 4.40
CA PRO A 105 -8.04 -8.72 3.41
C PRO A 105 -6.88 -9.71 3.22
N LEU A 106 -6.82 -10.78 4.00
CA LEU A 106 -5.74 -11.76 3.95
C LEU A 106 -6.06 -12.99 3.10
N LEU A 107 -7.25 -13.01 2.47
CA LEU A 107 -7.65 -14.07 1.55
C LEU A 107 -6.68 -14.20 0.38
N ARG A 108 -6.35 -15.44 0.03
CA ARG A 108 -5.49 -15.72 -1.12
C ARG A 108 -6.30 -16.07 -2.35
N PRO A 109 -5.87 -15.63 -3.54
CA PRO A 109 -6.52 -15.98 -4.80
C PRO A 109 -6.65 -17.50 -5.01
N GLU A 110 -5.63 -18.28 -4.64
CA GLU A 110 -5.62 -19.72 -4.78
C GLU A 110 -6.65 -20.42 -3.89
N THR A 111 -6.92 -19.85 -2.71
CA THR A 111 -7.95 -20.37 -1.79
C THR A 111 -9.33 -20.17 -2.38
N LEU A 112 -9.63 -19.01 -2.93
CA LEU A 112 -10.91 -18.74 -3.58
C LEU A 112 -11.09 -19.56 -4.86
N GLN A 113 -10.04 -19.72 -5.67
CA GLN A 113 -10.07 -20.58 -6.86
C GLN A 113 -10.41 -22.02 -6.51
N LYS A 114 -9.78 -22.58 -5.46
CA LYS A 114 -10.07 -23.95 -5.00
C LYS A 114 -11.47 -24.06 -4.40
N LEU A 115 -11.95 -23.06 -3.69
CA LEU A 115 -13.32 -23.04 -3.13
C LEU A 115 -14.36 -23.11 -4.26
N VAL A 116 -14.21 -22.28 -5.30
CA VAL A 116 -15.11 -22.24 -6.45
C VAL A 116 -15.04 -23.55 -7.23
N ALA A 117 -13.86 -24.08 -7.48
CA ALA A 117 -13.69 -25.37 -8.16
C ALA A 117 -14.38 -26.50 -7.39
N ALA A 118 -14.17 -26.59 -6.07
CA ALA A 118 -14.82 -27.60 -5.23
C ALA A 118 -16.36 -27.45 -5.20
N HIS A 119 -16.87 -26.23 -5.33
CA HIS A 119 -18.30 -25.96 -5.45
C HIS A 119 -18.86 -26.51 -6.76
N GLN A 120 -18.20 -26.22 -7.87
CA GLN A 120 -18.65 -26.57 -9.22
C GLN A 120 -18.52 -28.06 -9.51
N ASP A 121 -17.42 -28.71 -9.13
CA ASP A 121 -17.15 -30.13 -9.36
C ASP A 121 -18.21 -31.01 -8.74
N LYS A 122 -18.76 -30.65 -7.59
CA LYS A 122 -19.78 -31.41 -6.86
C LYS A 122 -21.20 -30.88 -7.05
N GLN A 123 -21.39 -29.84 -7.84
CA GLN A 123 -22.67 -29.20 -8.11
C GLN A 123 -23.43 -28.86 -6.81
N ASN A 124 -22.73 -28.35 -5.82
CA ASN A 124 -23.29 -28.03 -4.51
C ASN A 124 -24.34 -26.90 -4.60
N ALA A 125 -25.27 -26.89 -3.66
CA ALA A 125 -26.13 -25.70 -3.49
C ALA A 125 -25.39 -24.57 -2.82
N ALA A 126 -24.48 -24.89 -1.89
CA ALA A 126 -23.55 -23.98 -1.27
C ALA A 126 -22.25 -24.69 -0.91
N THR A 127 -21.14 -23.95 -0.93
CA THR A 127 -19.85 -24.35 -0.35
C THR A 127 -19.35 -23.21 0.49
N LEU A 128 -19.10 -23.45 1.79
CA LEU A 128 -18.60 -22.44 2.68
C LEU A 128 -17.13 -22.65 3.02
N LEU A 129 -16.37 -21.55 3.10
CA LEU A 129 -15.01 -21.57 3.60
C LEU A 129 -15.04 -21.74 5.11
N THR A 130 -14.32 -22.72 5.61
CA THR A 130 -14.14 -23.00 7.04
C THR A 130 -12.68 -22.89 7.44
N ALA A 131 -12.44 -22.69 8.72
CA ALA A 131 -11.08 -22.66 9.28
C ALA A 131 -11.07 -23.33 10.65
N ASN A 132 -9.94 -23.99 10.98
CA ASN A 132 -9.71 -24.55 12.31
C ASN A 132 -8.93 -23.55 13.15
N LEU A 133 -9.61 -22.73 13.94
CA LEU A 133 -8.99 -21.68 14.74
C LEU A 133 -8.43 -22.21 16.07
N PRO A 134 -7.23 -21.77 16.51
CA PRO A 134 -6.73 -22.03 17.87
C PRO A 134 -7.67 -21.46 18.96
N ASN A 135 -8.22 -20.26 18.73
CA ASN A 135 -9.27 -19.64 19.53
C ASN A 135 -10.48 -19.29 18.67
N PRO A 136 -11.55 -20.09 18.68
CA PRO A 136 -12.72 -19.90 17.85
C PRO A 136 -13.76 -18.94 18.42
N GLN A 137 -13.48 -18.24 19.52
CA GLN A 137 -14.42 -17.34 20.18
C GLN A 137 -14.94 -16.24 19.23
N GLY A 138 -16.26 -16.04 19.23
CA GLY A 138 -16.93 -15.02 18.43
C GLY A 138 -17.25 -15.46 16.99
N TYR A 139 -16.94 -16.70 16.60
CA TYR A 139 -17.26 -17.26 15.28
C TYR A 139 -18.36 -18.32 15.37
N GLY A 140 -19.19 -18.43 14.35
CA GLY A 140 -20.13 -19.54 14.19
C GLY A 140 -19.40 -20.88 14.04
N ARG A 141 -19.87 -21.90 14.73
CA ARG A 141 -19.30 -23.28 14.66
C ARG A 141 -19.96 -24.06 13.56
N VAL A 142 -19.14 -24.72 12.74
CA VAL A 142 -19.60 -25.54 11.63
C VAL A 142 -19.56 -27.02 12.00
N PHE A 143 -20.71 -27.69 11.93
CA PHE A 143 -20.84 -29.10 12.19
C PHE A 143 -21.06 -29.85 10.88
N CYS A 144 -20.24 -30.86 10.65
CA CYS A 144 -20.29 -31.67 9.43
C CYS A 144 -20.43 -33.16 9.74
N ASN A 145 -20.99 -33.89 8.79
CA ASN A 145 -20.90 -35.33 8.76
C ASN A 145 -19.55 -35.81 8.14
N GLY A 146 -19.39 -37.14 7.96
CA GLY A 146 -18.11 -37.75 7.51
C GLY A 146 -17.59 -37.27 6.15
N ASP A 147 -18.44 -36.69 5.29
CA ASP A 147 -18.10 -36.28 3.91
C ASP A 147 -17.92 -34.75 3.78
N ASN A 148 -17.68 -34.05 4.87
CA ASN A 148 -17.65 -32.58 4.93
C ASN A 148 -18.98 -31.91 4.52
N LEU A 149 -20.08 -32.66 4.48
CA LEU A 149 -21.40 -32.06 4.31
C LEU A 149 -21.82 -31.38 5.60
N VAL A 150 -22.16 -30.10 5.47
CA VAL A 150 -22.56 -29.27 6.61
C VAL A 150 -23.97 -29.69 7.07
N SER A 151 -24.09 -30.01 8.34
CA SER A 151 -25.37 -30.33 8.96
C SER A 151 -26.04 -29.10 9.53
N HIS A 152 -25.26 -28.20 10.16
CA HIS A 152 -25.74 -26.95 10.72
C HIS A 152 -24.57 -26.02 11.10
N ILE A 153 -24.88 -24.75 11.25
CA ILE A 153 -23.98 -23.73 11.80
C ILE A 153 -24.65 -23.16 13.05
N ILE A 154 -23.89 -23.07 14.15
CA ILE A 154 -24.38 -22.49 15.40
C ILE A 154 -23.50 -21.28 15.74
N GLU A 155 -24.11 -20.11 15.90
CA GLU A 155 -23.41 -18.91 16.28
C GLU A 155 -22.79 -19.05 17.69
N ASP A 156 -21.66 -18.37 17.95
CA ASP A 156 -20.87 -18.53 19.20
C ASP A 156 -21.72 -18.33 20.47
N ARG A 157 -22.65 -17.39 20.44
CA ARG A 157 -23.54 -17.07 21.56
C ARG A 157 -24.54 -18.17 21.86
N ASP A 158 -25.01 -18.86 20.80
CA ASP A 158 -26.01 -19.92 20.88
C ASP A 158 -25.40 -21.30 21.16
N CYS A 159 -24.04 -21.40 21.14
CA CYS A 159 -23.34 -22.64 21.42
C CYS A 159 -23.40 -22.99 22.91
N ASN A 160 -23.75 -24.26 23.21
CA ASN A 160 -23.54 -24.85 24.53
C ASN A 160 -22.04 -25.15 24.79
N VAL A 161 -21.68 -25.57 26.01
CA VAL A 161 -20.29 -25.82 26.43
C VAL A 161 -19.58 -26.83 25.53
N ALA A 162 -20.25 -27.92 25.14
CA ALA A 162 -19.66 -28.96 24.29
C ALA A 162 -19.46 -28.44 22.85
N GLN A 163 -20.41 -27.69 22.31
CA GLN A 163 -20.35 -27.10 20.96
C GLN A 163 -19.23 -26.06 20.86
N LYS A 164 -18.94 -25.31 21.93
CA LYS A 164 -17.80 -24.35 21.98
C LYS A 164 -16.43 -25.02 21.86
N GLN A 165 -16.30 -26.32 22.09
CA GLN A 165 -15.06 -27.07 21.87
C GLN A 165 -14.75 -27.31 20.38
N ASN A 166 -15.74 -27.18 19.51
CA ASN A 166 -15.51 -27.28 18.07
C ASN A 166 -14.69 -26.09 17.60
N ARG A 167 -13.54 -26.37 16.96
CA ARG A 167 -12.63 -25.35 16.43
C ARG A 167 -12.89 -24.98 14.98
N ARG A 168 -13.71 -25.78 14.28
CA ARG A 168 -14.09 -25.53 12.89
C ARG A 168 -15.13 -24.43 12.83
N VAL A 169 -14.74 -23.28 12.29
CA VAL A 169 -15.57 -22.07 12.26
C VAL A 169 -16.00 -21.72 10.84
N ASN A 170 -17.10 -20.99 10.75
CA ASN A 170 -17.57 -20.35 9.55
C ASN A 170 -16.76 -19.06 9.29
N ALA A 171 -16.09 -18.99 8.15
CA ALA A 171 -15.33 -17.79 7.75
C ALA A 171 -16.23 -16.66 7.20
N GLY A 172 -17.53 -16.89 7.01
CA GLY A 172 -18.43 -15.92 6.40
C GLY A 172 -18.20 -15.74 4.89
N ILE A 173 -17.56 -16.70 4.25
CA ILE A 173 -17.23 -16.72 2.83
C ILE A 173 -17.91 -17.91 2.19
N TYR A 174 -18.65 -17.68 1.11
CA TYR A 174 -19.52 -18.70 0.52
C TYR A 174 -19.48 -18.65 -0.99
N CYS A 175 -19.54 -19.81 -1.63
CA CYS A 175 -19.92 -19.97 -3.02
C CYS A 175 -21.30 -20.64 -3.09
N PHE A 176 -22.25 -19.98 -3.72
CA PHE A 176 -23.64 -20.44 -3.83
C PHE A 176 -24.02 -20.67 -5.28
N ASN A 177 -24.80 -21.68 -5.56
CA ASN A 177 -25.62 -21.67 -6.76
C ASN A 177 -26.69 -20.58 -6.63
N TRP A 178 -26.59 -19.55 -7.48
CA TRP A 178 -27.44 -18.36 -7.33
C TRP A 178 -28.93 -18.68 -7.43
N GLN A 179 -29.34 -19.51 -8.35
CA GLN A 179 -30.75 -19.84 -8.56
C GLN A 179 -31.36 -20.49 -7.29
N LYS A 180 -30.63 -21.40 -6.67
CA LYS A 180 -31.06 -22.02 -5.41
C LYS A 180 -31.09 -21.01 -4.27
N LEU A 181 -30.04 -20.18 -4.14
CA LEU A 181 -29.97 -19.14 -3.11
C LEU A 181 -31.10 -18.13 -3.24
N ALA A 182 -31.39 -17.63 -4.43
CA ALA A 182 -32.43 -16.64 -4.68
C ALA A 182 -33.82 -17.10 -4.22
N THR A 183 -34.11 -18.40 -4.26
CA THR A 183 -35.39 -18.95 -3.76
C THR A 183 -35.46 -19.04 -2.24
N VAL A 184 -34.32 -19.01 -1.56
CA VAL A 184 -34.20 -19.16 -0.11
C VAL A 184 -34.11 -17.81 0.59
N LEU A 185 -33.42 -16.83 0.00
CA LEU A 185 -33.23 -15.49 0.59
C LEU A 185 -34.50 -14.84 1.14
N PRO A 186 -35.69 -14.91 0.46
CA PRO A 186 -36.92 -14.35 1.00
C PRO A 186 -37.47 -15.08 2.25
N LYS A 187 -36.95 -16.26 2.58
CA LYS A 187 -37.41 -17.08 3.72
C LYS A 187 -36.64 -16.78 5.02
N LEU A 188 -35.52 -16.03 4.92
CA LEU A 188 -34.73 -15.64 6.09
C LEU A 188 -35.60 -14.85 7.08
N SER A 189 -35.33 -15.07 8.35
CA SER A 189 -36.06 -14.41 9.44
C SER A 189 -35.14 -13.59 10.34
N THR A 190 -35.71 -12.76 11.20
CA THR A 190 -34.96 -12.00 12.22
C THR A 190 -35.19 -12.59 13.62
N ASN A 191 -35.62 -13.84 13.68
CA ASN A 191 -35.92 -14.50 14.96
C ASN A 191 -34.65 -15.05 15.63
N ASN A 192 -33.71 -14.14 15.93
CA ASN A 192 -32.44 -14.43 16.59
C ASN A 192 -32.10 -13.30 17.56
N ASP A 193 -31.09 -13.48 18.40
CA ASP A 193 -30.67 -12.55 19.45
C ASP A 193 -30.36 -11.13 18.95
N GLN A 194 -29.91 -10.97 17.72
CA GLN A 194 -29.55 -9.66 17.16
C GLN A 194 -30.68 -9.03 16.34
N GLN A 195 -31.80 -9.75 16.12
CA GLN A 195 -32.88 -9.34 15.23
C GLN A 195 -32.43 -8.97 13.82
N GLU A 196 -31.43 -9.70 13.30
CA GLU A 196 -30.84 -9.51 11.99
C GLU A 196 -31.12 -10.71 11.06
N TYR A 197 -31.15 -10.50 9.75
CA TYR A 197 -31.19 -11.57 8.76
C TYR A 197 -29.78 -12.15 8.63
N TYR A 198 -29.57 -13.34 9.18
CA TYR A 198 -28.27 -14.03 9.07
C TYR A 198 -28.17 -14.83 7.77
N LEU A 199 -27.08 -14.58 7.02
CA LEU A 199 -26.82 -15.37 5.82
C LEU A 199 -26.56 -16.86 6.15
N THR A 200 -26.06 -17.16 7.35
CA THR A 200 -25.84 -18.53 7.83
C THR A 200 -27.11 -19.38 7.86
N GLU A 201 -28.30 -18.77 8.03
CA GLU A 201 -29.57 -19.50 8.05
C GLU A 201 -29.93 -20.16 6.69
N VAL A 202 -29.33 -19.70 5.57
CA VAL A 202 -29.59 -20.33 4.26
C VAL A 202 -29.12 -21.79 4.21
N VAL A 203 -28.17 -22.17 5.08
CA VAL A 203 -27.65 -23.55 5.16
C VAL A 203 -28.74 -24.54 5.51
N ASP A 204 -29.74 -24.15 6.30
CA ASP A 204 -30.85 -25.00 6.71
C ASP A 204 -31.84 -25.30 5.56
N TYR A 205 -31.80 -24.49 4.51
CA TYR A 205 -32.70 -24.60 3.35
C TYR A 205 -32.03 -25.12 2.09
N LEU A 206 -30.68 -25.15 2.05
CA LEU A 206 -29.91 -25.55 0.89
C LEU A 206 -29.38 -27.00 1.05
N ASN A 207 -29.33 -27.73 -0.03
CA ASN A 207 -28.76 -29.09 -0.05
C ASN A 207 -28.26 -29.47 -1.47
N PRO A 208 -27.04 -29.99 -1.62
CA PRO A 208 -26.03 -30.20 -0.59
C PRO A 208 -25.26 -28.90 -0.23
N VAL A 209 -24.85 -28.80 1.03
CA VAL A 209 -23.96 -27.76 1.53
C VAL A 209 -22.65 -28.39 1.97
N MET A 210 -21.52 -27.95 1.42
CA MET A 210 -20.20 -28.51 1.71
C MET A 210 -19.33 -27.48 2.47
N ALA A 211 -18.52 -27.97 3.41
CA ALA A 211 -17.45 -27.21 4.03
C ALA A 211 -16.12 -27.44 3.31
N PHE A 212 -15.38 -26.35 3.04
CA PHE A 212 -14.05 -26.35 2.46
C PHE A 212 -13.09 -25.66 3.43
N ASP A 213 -12.09 -26.38 3.95
CA ASP A 213 -11.17 -25.84 4.94
C ASP A 213 -10.07 -24.99 4.26
N ALA A 214 -9.84 -23.76 4.77
CA ALA A 214 -8.69 -22.95 4.40
C ALA A 214 -7.39 -23.64 4.84
N ALA A 215 -6.38 -23.63 3.98
CA ALA A 215 -5.07 -24.22 4.29
C ALA A 215 -4.33 -23.44 5.40
N ASP A 216 -4.49 -22.12 5.43
CA ASP A 216 -4.00 -21.23 6.49
C ASP A 216 -5.19 -20.50 7.10
N TYR A 217 -5.55 -20.84 8.33
CA TYR A 217 -6.69 -20.20 9.02
C TYR A 217 -6.56 -18.68 9.12
N ARG A 218 -5.35 -18.14 9.07
CA ARG A 218 -5.10 -16.70 9.15
C ARG A 218 -5.68 -15.93 7.97
N GLU A 219 -5.94 -16.62 6.84
CA GLU A 219 -6.59 -15.99 5.67
C GLU A 219 -8.03 -15.56 5.94
N THR A 220 -8.70 -16.22 6.88
CA THR A 220 -10.11 -16.01 7.19
C THR A 220 -10.35 -14.94 8.26
N ASN A 221 -9.30 -14.34 8.79
CA ASN A 221 -9.41 -13.34 9.85
C ASN A 221 -10.05 -12.06 9.33
N GLY A 222 -11.24 -11.76 9.83
CA GLY A 222 -11.89 -10.46 9.61
C GLY A 222 -11.33 -9.38 10.53
N ILE A 223 -11.22 -8.15 10.03
CA ILE A 223 -10.72 -7.00 10.77
C ILE A 223 -11.88 -6.18 11.29
N ASN A 224 -12.02 -6.07 12.61
CA ASN A 224 -13.10 -5.34 13.26
C ASN A 224 -12.63 -4.15 14.10
N ASP A 225 -11.37 -4.15 14.51
CA ASP A 225 -10.75 -3.11 15.34
C ASP A 225 -9.29 -2.87 14.95
N ARG A 226 -8.65 -1.91 15.63
CA ARG A 226 -7.25 -1.52 15.34
C ARG A 226 -6.22 -2.57 15.76
N GLN A 227 -6.51 -3.40 16.73
CA GLN A 227 -5.61 -4.48 17.15
C GLN A 227 -5.59 -5.59 16.09
N GLN A 228 -6.78 -5.96 15.59
CA GLN A 228 -6.90 -6.91 14.49
C GLN A 228 -6.28 -6.38 13.20
N LEU A 229 -6.39 -5.07 12.93
CA LEU A 229 -5.72 -4.43 11.79
C LEU A 229 -4.19 -4.55 11.89
N SER A 230 -3.63 -4.29 13.08
CA SER A 230 -2.19 -4.44 13.32
C SER A 230 -1.73 -5.89 13.15
N ALA A 231 -2.46 -6.84 13.73
CA ALA A 231 -2.13 -8.26 13.59
C ALA A 231 -2.20 -8.75 12.12
N ALA A 232 -3.17 -8.27 11.37
CA ALA A 232 -3.28 -8.56 9.94
C ALA A 232 -2.12 -7.93 9.14
N TYR A 233 -1.66 -6.73 9.52
CA TYR A 233 -0.48 -6.11 8.94
C TYR A 233 0.77 -6.97 9.12
N ASP A 234 1.00 -7.49 10.33
CA ASP A 234 2.16 -8.34 10.61
C ASP A 234 2.14 -9.63 9.77
N ILE A 235 0.98 -10.28 9.66
CA ILE A 235 0.81 -11.48 8.83
C ILE A 235 1.10 -11.18 7.35
N LEU A 236 0.60 -10.05 6.85
CA LEU A 236 0.82 -9.65 5.47
C LEU A 236 2.29 -9.32 5.22
N GLN A 237 2.94 -8.58 6.12
CA GLN A 237 4.36 -8.26 6.04
C GLN A 237 5.22 -9.53 6.07
N GLU A 238 4.88 -10.51 6.89
CA GLU A 238 5.54 -11.82 6.89
C GLU A 238 5.49 -12.47 5.50
N ARG A 239 4.32 -12.46 4.84
CA ARG A 239 4.13 -13.02 3.49
C ARG A 239 4.95 -12.26 2.45
N ILE A 240 4.79 -10.95 2.36
CA ILE A 240 5.48 -10.10 1.38
C ILE A 240 7.00 -10.29 1.49
N LYS A 241 7.54 -10.19 2.70
CA LYS A 241 8.99 -10.35 2.94
C LYS A 241 9.50 -11.76 2.61
N SER A 242 8.73 -12.78 2.99
CA SER A 242 9.07 -14.17 2.65
C SER A 242 9.16 -14.38 1.14
N ASP A 243 8.23 -13.80 0.38
CA ASP A 243 8.20 -13.97 -1.06
C ASP A 243 9.36 -13.22 -1.74
N TRP A 244 9.69 -12.01 -1.31
CA TRP A 244 10.87 -11.29 -1.80
C TRP A 244 12.19 -11.98 -1.45
N MET A 245 12.34 -12.54 -0.25
CA MET A 245 13.53 -13.33 0.11
C MET A 245 13.68 -14.57 -0.78
N LYS A 246 12.58 -15.26 -1.10
CA LYS A 246 12.61 -16.38 -2.07
C LYS A 246 12.96 -15.93 -3.48
N ALA A 247 12.60 -14.69 -3.84
CA ALA A 247 12.93 -14.08 -5.12
C ALA A 247 14.37 -13.53 -5.20
N GLY A 248 15.20 -13.69 -4.15
CA GLY A 248 16.60 -13.33 -4.16
C GLY A 248 16.94 -11.99 -3.48
N VAL A 249 16.00 -11.39 -2.75
CA VAL A 249 16.26 -10.18 -1.94
C VAL A 249 16.85 -10.56 -0.59
N THR A 250 17.93 -9.89 -0.19
CA THR A 250 18.53 -10.07 1.14
C THR A 250 17.96 -9.06 2.12
N MET A 251 17.47 -9.52 3.28
CA MET A 251 16.99 -8.68 4.38
C MET A 251 17.80 -8.97 5.64
N ILE A 252 18.49 -7.95 6.18
CA ILE A 252 19.37 -8.13 7.35
C ILE A 252 18.57 -8.31 8.64
N ASP A 253 17.49 -7.54 8.80
CA ASP A 253 16.54 -7.68 9.90
C ASP A 253 15.10 -7.54 9.37
N PRO A 254 14.50 -8.65 8.91
CA PRO A 254 13.14 -8.61 8.36
C PRO A 254 12.10 -8.07 9.34
N SER A 255 12.34 -8.15 10.64
CA SER A 255 11.37 -7.71 11.66
C SER A 255 11.16 -6.20 11.66
N SER A 256 12.19 -5.42 11.34
CA SER A 256 12.16 -3.96 11.30
C SER A 256 11.89 -3.37 9.92
N ILE A 257 11.78 -4.21 8.88
CA ILE A 257 11.54 -3.78 7.50
C ILE A 257 10.04 -3.82 7.20
N THR A 258 9.54 -2.80 6.50
CA THR A 258 8.16 -2.78 5.98
C THR A 258 8.14 -2.54 4.49
N ILE A 259 7.30 -3.28 3.77
CA ILE A 259 7.21 -3.24 2.31
C ILE A 259 5.72 -3.21 1.92
N ASP A 260 5.33 -2.18 1.17
CA ASP A 260 3.99 -2.12 0.58
C ASP A 260 3.88 -3.13 -0.59
N GLU A 261 2.67 -3.60 -0.85
CA GLU A 261 2.43 -4.65 -1.84
C GLU A 261 2.76 -4.25 -3.28
N GLN A 262 2.72 -2.95 -3.58
CA GLN A 262 3.01 -2.41 -4.92
C GLN A 262 4.51 -2.17 -5.16
N VAL A 263 5.35 -2.49 -4.19
CA VAL A 263 6.81 -2.39 -4.32
C VAL A 263 7.33 -3.56 -5.17
N GLU A 264 8.23 -3.26 -6.08
CA GLU A 264 8.91 -4.24 -6.92
C GLU A 264 10.41 -4.24 -6.64
N LEU A 265 10.98 -5.40 -6.38
CA LEU A 265 12.40 -5.57 -6.07
C LEU A 265 13.02 -6.56 -7.04
N GLU A 266 14.18 -6.22 -7.59
CA GLU A 266 14.98 -7.15 -8.37
C GLU A 266 15.84 -8.05 -7.46
N PRO A 267 16.33 -9.21 -7.96
CA PRO A 267 17.30 -10.03 -7.24
C PRO A 267 18.56 -9.25 -6.84
N ASP A 268 19.24 -9.71 -5.79
CA ASP A 268 20.47 -9.10 -5.24
C ASP A 268 20.27 -7.70 -4.61
N VAL A 269 19.04 -7.25 -4.41
CA VAL A 269 18.75 -6.08 -3.57
C VAL A 269 19.00 -6.45 -2.10
N ILE A 270 19.66 -5.55 -1.37
CA ILE A 270 19.92 -5.69 0.08
C ILE A 270 19.13 -4.63 0.83
N LEU A 271 18.26 -5.08 1.74
CA LEU A 271 17.51 -4.22 2.65
C LEU A 271 18.11 -4.30 4.06
N GLU A 272 18.54 -3.15 4.56
CA GLU A 272 19.08 -2.97 5.91
C GLU A 272 17.95 -2.75 6.94
N PRO A 273 18.24 -2.85 8.25
CA PRO A 273 17.24 -2.64 9.30
C PRO A 273 16.52 -1.29 9.19
N GLN A 274 15.25 -1.26 9.61
CA GLN A 274 14.42 -0.06 9.65
C GLN A 274 14.25 0.59 8.26
N THR A 275 14.22 -0.20 7.20
CA THR A 275 13.90 0.24 5.86
C THR A 275 12.39 0.20 5.63
N HIS A 276 11.83 1.28 5.08
CA HIS A 276 10.42 1.39 4.74
C HIS A 276 10.25 1.66 3.26
N LEU A 277 9.64 0.73 2.52
CA LEU A 277 9.36 0.85 1.10
C LEU A 277 7.85 1.02 0.89
N ARG A 278 7.44 2.11 0.25
CA ARG A 278 6.04 2.49 0.12
C ARG A 278 5.63 2.75 -1.32
N GLY A 279 4.31 2.65 -1.54
CA GLY A 279 3.67 2.99 -2.80
C GLY A 279 4.22 2.20 -3.99
N LYS A 280 4.23 2.81 -5.17
CA LYS A 280 4.77 2.21 -6.41
C LYS A 280 6.27 2.44 -6.50
N THR A 281 7.03 1.82 -5.61
CA THR A 281 8.49 1.92 -5.59
C THR A 281 9.11 0.72 -6.30
N THR A 282 10.10 0.98 -7.17
CA THR A 282 10.89 -0.06 -7.83
C THR A 282 12.37 0.07 -7.44
N ILE A 283 13.03 -1.05 -7.15
CA ILE A 283 14.46 -1.06 -6.79
C ILE A 283 15.18 -2.12 -7.62
N ALA A 284 16.13 -1.66 -8.43
CA ALA A 284 16.90 -2.52 -9.32
C ALA A 284 18.07 -3.22 -8.62
N THR A 285 18.56 -4.25 -9.28
CA THR A 285 19.58 -5.19 -8.82
C THR A 285 20.84 -4.53 -8.24
N GLY A 286 21.44 -5.18 -7.25
CA GLY A 286 22.70 -4.73 -6.62
C GLY A 286 22.55 -3.50 -5.71
N SER A 287 21.33 -2.97 -5.56
CA SER A 287 21.09 -1.79 -4.73
C SER A 287 21.02 -2.16 -3.25
N ARG A 288 21.52 -1.25 -2.39
CA ARG A 288 21.53 -1.38 -0.93
C ARG A 288 20.75 -0.23 -0.29
N ILE A 289 19.65 -0.56 0.39
CA ILE A 289 18.74 0.40 0.99
C ILE A 289 18.71 0.25 2.50
N GLY A 290 18.88 1.36 3.19
CA GLY A 290 18.92 1.43 4.66
C GLY A 290 20.35 1.54 5.19
N PRO A 291 20.56 1.49 6.52
CA PRO A 291 19.49 1.44 7.53
C PRO A 291 18.70 2.74 7.65
N GLY A 292 17.52 2.67 8.30
CA GLY A 292 16.73 3.84 8.65
C GLY A 292 16.29 4.71 7.46
N SER A 293 16.04 4.09 6.29
CA SER A 293 15.65 4.81 5.08
C SER A 293 14.19 4.59 4.73
N MET A 294 13.54 5.63 4.19
CA MET A 294 12.20 5.55 3.63
C MET A 294 12.23 5.90 2.15
N ILE A 295 11.69 5.01 1.31
CA ILE A 295 11.54 5.24 -0.12
C ILE A 295 10.06 5.11 -0.46
N ASP A 296 9.49 6.13 -1.09
CA ASP A 296 8.07 6.22 -1.41
C ASP A 296 7.87 6.66 -2.87
N ASN A 297 7.05 5.93 -3.63
CA ASN A 297 6.71 6.24 -5.02
C ASN A 297 7.92 6.58 -5.89
N SER A 298 9.04 5.85 -5.76
CA SER A 298 10.30 6.21 -6.38
C SER A 298 10.92 5.06 -7.19
N GLN A 299 11.68 5.41 -8.21
CA GLN A 299 12.40 4.46 -9.05
C GLN A 299 13.90 4.53 -8.72
N ILE A 300 14.45 3.43 -8.24
CA ILE A 300 15.86 3.31 -7.85
C ILE A 300 16.57 2.38 -8.82
N GLY A 301 17.53 2.93 -9.56
CA GLY A 301 18.34 2.20 -10.54
C GLY A 301 19.29 1.21 -9.90
N ALA A 302 20.05 0.49 -10.75
CA ALA A 302 20.96 -0.56 -10.32
C ALA A 302 22.18 -0.02 -9.54
N ASN A 303 22.65 -0.80 -8.55
CA ASN A 303 23.84 -0.48 -7.74
C ASN A 303 23.75 0.87 -7.01
N VAL A 304 22.55 1.29 -6.65
CA VAL A 304 22.32 2.50 -5.85
C VAL A 304 22.45 2.16 -4.36
N THR A 305 23.06 3.09 -3.60
CA THR A 305 23.12 3.01 -2.15
C THR A 305 22.33 4.14 -1.52
N VAL A 306 21.39 3.83 -0.63
CA VAL A 306 20.61 4.82 0.14
C VAL A 306 20.76 4.52 1.63
N LEU A 307 21.27 5.46 2.42
CA LEU A 307 21.52 5.29 3.85
C LEU A 307 20.84 6.41 4.64
N TYR A 308 20.08 6.07 5.70
CA TYR A 308 19.45 7.03 6.63
C TYR A 308 18.78 8.22 5.93
N SER A 309 18.06 7.97 4.86
CA SER A 309 17.57 9.04 3.97
C SER A 309 16.12 8.85 3.60
N VAL A 310 15.47 9.95 3.20
CA VAL A 310 14.09 9.96 2.72
C VAL A 310 14.10 10.28 1.22
N VAL A 311 13.46 9.42 0.44
CA VAL A 311 13.33 9.57 -1.02
C VAL A 311 11.86 9.44 -1.38
N THR A 312 11.27 10.50 -1.94
CA THR A 312 9.84 10.56 -2.27
C THR A 312 9.64 11.08 -3.69
N ASP A 313 8.81 10.38 -4.48
CA ASP A 313 8.44 10.73 -5.86
C ASP A 313 9.68 11.11 -6.71
N ALA A 314 10.71 10.27 -6.71
CA ALA A 314 11.99 10.54 -7.33
C ALA A 314 12.45 9.42 -8.28
N GLU A 315 13.23 9.80 -9.28
CA GLU A 315 13.92 8.89 -10.20
C GLU A 315 15.43 8.98 -9.92
N VAL A 316 16.05 7.88 -9.54
CA VAL A 316 17.47 7.80 -9.21
C VAL A 316 18.15 6.83 -10.16
N ALA A 317 19.03 7.32 -11.02
CA ALA A 317 19.78 6.49 -11.95
C ALA A 317 20.89 5.67 -11.26
N ALA A 318 21.42 4.70 -11.99
CA ALA A 318 22.36 3.71 -11.49
C ALA A 318 23.62 4.29 -10.82
N GLN A 319 24.25 3.50 -9.96
CA GLN A 319 25.54 3.79 -9.30
C GLN A 319 25.54 5.05 -8.41
N THR A 320 24.37 5.61 -8.11
CA THR A 320 24.22 6.81 -7.28
C THR A 320 24.28 6.46 -5.80
N ARG A 321 24.85 7.36 -5.00
CA ARG A 321 24.93 7.22 -3.54
C ARG A 321 24.18 8.37 -2.85
N ILE A 322 23.25 8.02 -1.95
CA ILE A 322 22.38 8.96 -1.23
C ILE A 322 22.58 8.75 0.27
N GLY A 323 22.83 9.84 0.97
CA GLY A 323 22.92 9.86 2.43
C GLY A 323 24.35 9.83 2.98
N PRO A 324 24.45 9.71 4.30
CA PRO A 324 23.30 9.67 5.23
C PRO A 324 22.60 11.04 5.37
N TYR A 325 21.34 11.00 5.83
CA TYR A 325 20.52 12.18 6.14
C TYR A 325 20.26 13.12 4.96
N ALA A 326 20.05 12.56 3.78
CA ALA A 326 19.60 13.31 2.61
C ALA A 326 18.06 13.24 2.49
N HIS A 327 17.47 14.27 1.89
CA HIS A 327 16.04 14.31 1.61
C HIS A 327 15.77 14.68 0.15
N LEU A 328 15.33 13.72 -0.64
CA LEU A 328 14.86 13.93 -2.01
C LEU A 328 13.33 14.06 -1.96
N ARG A 329 12.84 15.24 -2.32
CA ARG A 329 11.40 15.57 -2.31
C ARG A 329 10.86 15.55 -3.73
N GLY A 330 9.58 15.30 -3.91
CA GLY A 330 8.91 15.09 -5.17
C GLY A 330 9.43 15.87 -6.41
N GLY A 331 9.53 15.16 -7.53
CA GLY A 331 9.98 15.68 -8.80
C GLY A 331 11.50 15.80 -8.94
N VAL A 332 12.25 14.95 -8.24
CA VAL A 332 13.72 14.88 -8.38
C VAL A 332 14.10 13.78 -9.37
N LYS A 333 15.01 14.13 -10.29
CA LYS A 333 15.66 13.19 -11.21
C LYS A 333 17.16 13.28 -11.03
N LEU A 334 17.81 12.19 -10.59
CA LEU A 334 19.24 12.08 -10.46
C LEU A 334 19.82 11.24 -11.59
N GLY A 335 20.82 11.78 -12.30
CA GLY A 335 21.64 11.06 -13.27
C GLY A 335 22.52 10.00 -12.61
N GLU A 336 23.23 9.26 -13.45
CA GLU A 336 24.10 8.17 -13.01
C GLU A 336 25.30 8.68 -12.19
N SER A 337 25.78 7.84 -11.28
CA SER A 337 27.02 8.06 -10.52
C SER A 337 27.02 9.37 -9.72
N CYS A 338 25.86 9.86 -9.34
CA CYS A 338 25.73 11.04 -8.48
C CYS A 338 26.06 10.71 -7.02
N ARG A 339 26.48 11.74 -6.28
CA ARG A 339 26.65 11.68 -4.83
C ARG A 339 25.81 12.76 -4.15
N VAL A 340 24.82 12.34 -3.36
CA VAL A 340 24.04 13.21 -2.49
C VAL A 340 24.40 12.87 -1.04
N GLY A 341 25.05 13.78 -0.34
CA GLY A 341 25.61 13.50 1.00
C GLY A 341 24.77 14.05 2.13
N ASN A 342 25.42 14.28 3.26
CA ASN A 342 24.76 14.63 4.52
C ASN A 342 24.01 15.95 4.47
N PHE A 343 22.75 15.92 4.93
CA PHE A 343 21.91 17.13 5.08
C PHE A 343 21.73 17.89 3.76
N VAL A 344 21.66 17.17 2.66
CA VAL A 344 21.32 17.73 1.35
C VAL A 344 19.83 17.52 1.11
N GLU A 345 19.13 18.62 0.85
CA GLU A 345 17.73 18.59 0.43
C GLU A 345 17.62 18.98 -1.05
N ILE A 346 16.91 18.16 -1.82
CA ILE A 346 16.65 18.39 -3.24
C ILE A 346 15.14 18.34 -3.50
N LYS A 347 14.62 19.30 -4.25
CA LYS A 347 13.19 19.39 -4.57
C LYS A 347 12.97 19.90 -5.99
N LYS A 348 12.16 19.19 -6.78
CA LYS A 348 11.82 19.60 -8.16
C LYS A 348 13.08 19.99 -8.95
N ALA A 349 14.02 19.07 -9.05
CA ALA A 349 15.30 19.32 -9.69
C ALA A 349 15.72 18.16 -10.59
N SER A 350 16.38 18.50 -11.71
CA SER A 350 17.02 17.53 -12.61
C SER A 350 18.54 17.68 -12.50
N ILE A 351 19.22 16.61 -12.15
CA ILE A 351 20.66 16.59 -11.86
C ILE A 351 21.34 15.67 -12.88
N GLY A 352 22.30 16.19 -13.62
CA GLY A 352 23.09 15.44 -14.57
C GLY A 352 24.05 14.44 -13.92
N ALA A 353 24.60 13.55 -14.72
CA ALA A 353 25.46 12.46 -14.29
C ALA A 353 26.77 12.95 -13.63
N ASN A 354 27.35 12.11 -12.75
CA ASN A 354 28.62 12.37 -12.08
C ASN A 354 28.65 13.68 -11.25
N THR A 355 27.49 14.14 -10.79
CA THR A 355 27.36 15.37 -10.01
C THR A 355 27.48 15.08 -8.52
N ASN A 356 28.24 15.93 -7.80
CA ASN A 356 28.51 15.79 -6.38
C ASN A 356 27.86 16.92 -5.57
N MET A 357 27.09 16.55 -4.55
CA MET A 357 26.42 17.43 -3.58
C MET A 357 26.61 16.81 -2.19
N ALA A 358 27.79 17.01 -1.60
CA ALA A 358 28.20 16.17 -0.46
C ALA A 358 27.71 16.67 0.91
N HIS A 359 27.40 17.96 1.09
CA HIS A 359 27.18 18.53 2.42
C HIS A 359 26.22 19.70 2.43
N LEU A 360 25.26 19.71 3.39
CA LEU A 360 24.54 20.88 3.89
C LEU A 360 23.98 21.82 2.80
N SER A 361 23.39 21.31 1.74
CA SER A 361 22.96 22.12 0.58
C SER A 361 21.46 22.00 0.34
N TYR A 362 20.86 23.06 -0.19
CA TYR A 362 19.50 23.07 -0.67
C TYR A 362 19.44 23.38 -2.16
N LEU A 363 18.86 22.45 -2.93
CA LEU A 363 18.66 22.60 -4.37
C LEU A 363 17.17 22.48 -4.70
N GLY A 364 16.51 23.61 -4.86
CA GLY A 364 15.10 23.70 -5.21
C GLY A 364 14.89 24.33 -6.58
N ASP A 365 13.96 23.78 -7.37
CA ASP A 365 13.60 24.26 -8.71
C ASP A 365 14.87 24.50 -9.56
N ALA A 366 15.74 23.49 -9.65
CA ALA A 366 17.07 23.61 -10.25
C ALA A 366 17.31 22.58 -11.36
N THR A 367 18.10 22.97 -12.37
CA THR A 367 18.60 22.07 -13.40
C THR A 367 20.13 22.12 -13.40
N LEU A 368 20.77 20.98 -13.13
CA LEU A 368 22.21 20.82 -13.13
C LEU A 368 22.64 19.92 -14.28
N GLY A 369 23.67 20.34 -15.01
CA GLY A 369 24.34 19.51 -16.00
C GLY A 369 25.23 18.43 -15.37
N ASP A 370 25.98 17.73 -16.22
CA ASP A 370 26.89 16.70 -15.77
C ASP A 370 28.13 17.26 -15.07
N ARG A 371 28.73 16.46 -14.19
CA ARG A 371 30.00 16.76 -13.51
C ARG A 371 30.01 18.07 -12.74
N VAL A 372 28.85 18.51 -12.27
CA VAL A 372 28.74 19.68 -11.39
C VAL A 372 29.18 19.31 -9.98
N ASN A 373 29.90 20.23 -9.32
CA ASN A 373 30.26 20.06 -7.92
C ASN A 373 29.66 21.17 -7.06
N ILE A 374 28.75 20.81 -6.19
CA ILE A 374 28.09 21.72 -5.27
C ILE A 374 28.88 21.78 -3.96
N GLY A 375 29.41 22.96 -3.65
CA GLY A 375 30.13 23.22 -2.40
C GLY A 375 29.20 23.19 -1.18
N ALA A 376 29.76 22.85 -0.02
CA ALA A 376 29.00 22.78 1.22
C ALA A 376 28.28 24.11 1.53
N GLY A 377 27.00 24.02 1.94
CA GLY A 377 26.21 25.22 2.25
C GLY A 377 25.71 25.98 1.02
N THR A 378 25.79 25.41 -0.18
CA THR A 378 25.19 26.05 -1.38
C THR A 378 23.67 26.00 -1.30
N ILE A 379 23.03 27.14 -1.58
CA ILE A 379 21.58 27.32 -1.56
C ILE A 379 21.11 27.94 -2.88
N THR A 380 20.12 27.32 -3.52
CA THR A 380 19.33 27.98 -4.56
C THR A 380 18.19 28.75 -3.89
N ALA A 381 18.28 30.07 -3.86
CA ALA A 381 17.23 30.95 -3.36
C ALA A 381 16.14 31.09 -4.43
N ASN A 382 15.25 30.10 -4.49
CA ASN A 382 14.29 29.89 -5.58
C ASN A 382 12.92 30.55 -5.38
N TYR A 383 12.70 31.26 -4.26
CA TYR A 383 11.40 31.88 -3.94
C TYR A 383 11.55 33.35 -3.58
N ASP A 384 10.83 34.21 -4.29
CA ASP A 384 10.88 35.68 -4.13
C ASP A 384 9.82 36.25 -3.16
N GLY A 385 9.08 35.37 -2.47
CA GLY A 385 7.93 35.71 -1.64
C GLY A 385 6.58 35.60 -2.35
N LYS A 386 6.55 35.44 -3.66
CA LYS A 386 5.33 35.28 -4.48
C LYS A 386 5.40 34.09 -5.43
N GLN A 387 6.52 33.95 -6.15
CA GLN A 387 6.71 32.93 -7.16
C GLN A 387 8.03 32.19 -6.97
N LYS A 388 8.13 31.01 -7.58
CA LYS A 388 9.35 30.23 -7.64
C LYS A 388 10.02 30.43 -8.98
N HIS A 389 11.34 30.54 -8.95
CA HIS A 389 12.20 30.76 -10.09
C HIS A 389 13.23 29.65 -10.21
N GLN A 390 13.68 29.39 -11.43
CA GLN A 390 14.61 28.30 -11.74
C GLN A 390 16.06 28.76 -11.64
N THR A 391 16.90 27.88 -11.10
CA THR A 391 18.36 27.99 -11.20
C THR A 391 18.87 26.98 -12.21
N VAL A 392 19.71 27.44 -13.16
CA VAL A 392 20.34 26.57 -14.15
C VAL A 392 21.85 26.59 -13.91
N ILE A 393 22.44 25.40 -13.74
CA ILE A 393 23.89 25.23 -13.54
C ILE A 393 24.37 24.27 -14.65
N LYS A 394 25.15 24.79 -15.62
CA LYS A 394 25.63 23.97 -16.72
C LYS A 394 26.77 23.06 -16.30
N GLN A 395 27.11 22.13 -17.19
CA GLN A 395 28.09 21.07 -16.93
C GLN A 395 29.46 21.58 -16.44
N GLY A 396 30.14 20.80 -15.60
CA GLY A 396 31.49 21.05 -15.14
C GLY A 396 31.62 22.20 -14.13
N THR A 397 30.54 22.91 -13.83
CA THR A 397 30.53 24.06 -12.91
C THR A 397 30.74 23.62 -11.46
N LYS A 398 31.45 24.46 -10.71
CA LYS A 398 31.76 24.26 -9.28
C LYS A 398 31.31 25.46 -8.46
N THR A 399 30.48 25.22 -7.43
CA THR A 399 30.17 26.27 -6.45
C THR A 399 31.12 26.17 -5.25
N GLY A 400 31.62 27.30 -4.76
CA GLY A 400 32.34 27.37 -3.49
C GLY A 400 31.38 27.18 -2.30
N SER A 401 31.94 26.87 -1.14
CA SER A 401 31.14 26.72 0.08
C SER A 401 30.39 27.98 0.45
N ASN A 402 29.18 27.85 1.04
CA ASN A 402 28.28 28.92 1.45
C ASN A 402 27.94 29.90 0.31
N SER A 403 27.77 29.39 -0.90
CA SER A 403 27.30 30.18 -2.03
C SER A 403 25.78 30.25 -2.04
N VAL A 404 25.22 31.42 -2.34
CA VAL A 404 23.78 31.61 -2.55
C VAL A 404 23.55 32.00 -4.01
N LEU A 405 22.71 31.20 -4.70
CA LEU A 405 22.31 31.45 -6.09
C LEU A 405 20.87 32.00 -6.06
N VAL A 406 20.71 33.28 -6.33
CA VAL A 406 19.40 33.96 -6.30
C VAL A 406 18.72 33.78 -7.65
N ALA A 407 17.71 32.93 -7.69
CA ALA A 407 16.97 32.63 -8.90
C ALA A 407 16.02 33.78 -9.33
N PRO A 408 15.79 34.02 -10.64
CA PRO A 408 16.33 33.22 -11.74
C PRO A 408 17.80 33.54 -12.02
N VAL A 409 18.61 32.47 -12.19
CA VAL A 409 20.04 32.64 -12.52
C VAL A 409 20.58 31.45 -13.29
N THR A 410 21.43 31.72 -14.29
CA THR A 410 22.11 30.70 -15.08
C THR A 410 23.63 30.79 -14.85
N LEU A 411 24.24 29.70 -14.41
CA LEU A 411 25.69 29.53 -14.43
C LEU A 411 26.08 28.77 -15.67
N GLY A 412 26.97 29.35 -16.49
CA GLY A 412 27.50 28.74 -17.71
C GLY A 412 28.29 27.46 -17.46
N GLU A 413 28.91 26.91 -18.52
CA GLU A 413 29.75 25.73 -18.44
C GLU A 413 31.08 26.04 -17.75
N ASN A 414 31.60 25.08 -16.94
CA ASN A 414 32.89 25.17 -16.27
C ASN A 414 33.08 26.44 -15.42
N VAL A 415 32.00 27.05 -14.93
CA VAL A 415 32.07 28.21 -14.04
C VAL A 415 32.61 27.76 -12.69
N THR A 416 33.41 28.63 -12.07
CA THR A 416 33.79 28.53 -10.66
C THR A 416 33.18 29.68 -9.86
N VAL A 417 32.36 29.36 -8.87
CA VAL A 417 31.84 30.36 -7.91
C VAL A 417 32.73 30.37 -6.68
N ALA A 418 33.28 31.56 -6.33
CA ALA A 418 34.09 31.66 -5.14
C ALA A 418 33.26 31.50 -3.86
N ALA A 419 33.84 30.84 -2.84
CA ALA A 419 33.16 30.62 -1.55
C ALA A 419 32.59 31.92 -0.94
N GLY A 420 31.38 31.82 -0.33
CA GLY A 420 30.69 32.95 0.28
C GLY A 420 30.09 33.96 -0.70
N SER A 421 29.96 33.59 -1.98
CA SER A 421 29.38 34.45 -3.02
C SER A 421 27.86 34.42 -3.02
N VAL A 422 27.22 35.60 -3.23
CA VAL A 422 25.80 35.74 -3.51
C VAL A 422 25.65 36.13 -4.99
N VAL A 423 25.29 35.16 -5.83
CA VAL A 423 25.19 35.34 -7.28
C VAL A 423 23.75 35.69 -7.65
N THR A 424 23.56 36.85 -8.28
CA THR A 424 22.25 37.43 -8.63
C THR A 424 22.07 37.69 -10.12
N GLN A 425 23.10 37.39 -10.93
CA GLN A 425 23.10 37.61 -12.38
C GLN A 425 23.72 36.38 -13.07
N ASP A 426 23.34 36.17 -14.32
CA ASP A 426 23.88 35.10 -15.17
C ASP A 426 25.40 35.21 -15.30
N VAL A 427 26.08 34.08 -15.31
CA VAL A 427 27.54 33.97 -15.41
C VAL A 427 27.88 33.23 -16.70
N SER A 428 28.75 33.84 -17.51
CA SER A 428 29.23 33.25 -18.77
C SER A 428 30.10 32.02 -18.56
N ASP A 429 30.23 31.19 -19.59
CA ASP A 429 31.04 29.97 -19.57
C ASP A 429 32.51 30.27 -19.21
N ASN A 430 33.15 29.33 -18.51
CA ASN A 430 34.57 29.36 -18.09
C ASN A 430 34.96 30.54 -17.18
N ALA A 431 33.99 31.17 -16.54
CA ALA A 431 34.26 32.35 -15.67
C ALA A 431 34.52 31.92 -14.20
N LEU A 432 35.30 32.74 -13.52
CA LEU A 432 35.35 32.78 -12.05
C LEU A 432 34.47 33.98 -11.57
N VAL A 433 33.44 33.67 -10.80
CA VAL A 433 32.61 34.72 -10.20
C VAL A 433 32.95 34.87 -8.71
N VAL A 434 33.20 36.15 -8.29
CA VAL A 434 33.46 36.51 -6.90
C VAL A 434 32.45 37.59 -6.52
N ALA A 435 31.40 37.20 -5.80
CA ALA A 435 30.30 38.10 -5.41
C ALA A 435 30.20 38.18 -3.88
N ARG A 436 31.24 38.71 -3.26
CA ARG A 436 31.37 38.89 -1.81
C ARG A 436 32.20 40.10 -1.48
N SER A 437 32.05 40.68 -0.28
CA SER A 437 32.87 41.79 0.20
C SER A 437 34.34 41.38 0.34
N ARG A 438 35.27 42.34 0.12
CA ARG A 438 36.69 42.15 0.45
C ARG A 438 36.85 42.02 1.96
N GLN A 439 37.76 41.17 2.39
CA GLN A 439 38.12 41.03 3.80
C GLN A 439 38.66 42.37 4.33
N LYS A 440 38.17 42.80 5.50
CA LYS A 440 38.70 43.91 6.25
C LYS A 440 39.19 43.40 7.59
N GLU A 441 40.46 43.68 7.91
CA GLU A 441 41.04 43.39 9.20
C GLU A 441 41.00 44.69 10.07
N ILE A 442 40.68 44.51 11.32
CA ILE A 442 40.72 45.58 12.35
C ILE A 442 41.69 45.10 13.43
N PRO A 443 42.97 45.53 13.36
CA PRO A 443 43.98 45.13 14.35
C PRO A 443 43.57 45.61 15.76
N ASP A 444 44.05 44.88 16.78
CA ASP A 444 43.88 45.19 18.19
C ASP A 444 42.42 45.33 18.69
N TRP A 445 41.45 44.69 18.01
CA TRP A 445 40.02 44.73 18.32
C TRP A 445 39.68 44.43 19.79
N HIS A 446 40.48 43.61 20.46
CA HIS A 446 40.27 43.19 21.86
C HIS A 446 41.14 43.98 22.87
N GLN A 447 41.79 45.06 22.45
CA GLN A 447 42.60 45.91 23.33
C GLN A 447 41.89 47.18 23.74
N GLY A 448 40.58 47.33 23.45
CA GLY A 448 39.74 48.44 23.84
C GLY A 448 38.79 48.12 25.00
#